data_337ddf3e5f7238287c8aa6614f5ee9b0
#
_entry.id   337ddf3e5f7238287c8aa6614f5ee9b0
#
_cell.length_a   1.000
_cell.length_b   1.000
_cell.length_c   1.000
_cell.angle_alpha   90.00
_cell.angle_beta   90.00
_cell.angle_gamma   90.00
#
_symmetry.space_group_name_H-M   'P 1'
#
loop_
_entity.id
_entity.type
_entity.pdbx_description
1 polymer ?
#
loop_
_entity_poly.entity_id
_entity_poly.type
_entity_poly.pdbx_seq_one_letter_code
_entity_poly.pdbx_strand_id
1 'polypeptide(L)' 'MSRIHPTAIVDPGAEIDADVEVGAYTLIGPHVRVGSGTRIGPHCVIEGRTSIGRDNH' A
#
# COMPACT_ATOMS: atom_id res chain seq x y z
N MET A 1 -8.60 -8.93 5.11
CA MET A 1 -9.05 -7.96 4.10
C MET A 1 -8.22 -6.71 4.19
N SER A 2 -7.83 -6.18 3.07
CA SER A 2 -7.11 -4.91 3.05
C SER A 2 -8.06 -3.74 3.29
N ARG A 3 -7.56 -2.72 3.97
CA ARG A 3 -8.29 -1.48 4.20
C ARG A 3 -7.58 -0.34 3.48
N ILE A 4 -8.21 0.12 2.42
CA ILE A 4 -7.65 1.21 1.63
C ILE A 4 -8.58 2.40 1.81
N HIS A 5 -8.01 3.50 2.30
CA HIS A 5 -8.78 4.72 2.47
C HIS A 5 -9.33 5.21 1.11
N PRO A 6 -10.56 5.72 1.05
CA PRO A 6 -11.15 6.15 -0.23
C PRO A 6 -10.35 7.19 -1.00
N THR A 7 -9.53 7.97 -0.31
CA THR A 7 -8.68 8.97 -0.95
C THR A 7 -7.33 8.43 -1.39
N ALA A 8 -6.99 7.20 -1.02
CA ALA A 8 -5.75 6.59 -1.46
C ALA A 8 -5.85 6.18 -2.93
N ILE A 9 -4.75 6.32 -3.64
CA ILE A 9 -4.66 5.93 -5.04
C ILE A 9 -3.72 4.74 -5.14
N VAL A 10 -4.28 3.60 -5.47
CA VAL A 10 -3.51 2.36 -5.64
C VAL A 10 -3.60 1.96 -7.10
N ASP A 11 -2.45 1.84 -7.74
CA ASP A 11 -2.40 1.42 -9.13
C ASP A 11 -2.86 -0.03 -9.27
N PRO A 12 -3.63 -0.37 -10.31
CA PRO A 12 -4.10 -1.74 -10.53
C PRO A 12 -2.97 -2.77 -10.65
N GLY A 13 -1.76 -2.33 -11.00
CA GLY A 13 -0.60 -3.21 -11.07
C GLY A 13 0.05 -3.48 -9.73
N ALA A 14 -0.36 -2.79 -8.67
CA ALA A 14 0.21 -3.01 -7.35
C ALA A 14 -0.33 -4.32 -6.75
N GLU A 15 0.55 -5.04 -6.07
CA GLU A 15 0.17 -6.25 -5.36
C GLU A 15 0.08 -5.96 -3.87
N ILE A 16 -1.13 -6.00 -3.36
CA ILE A 16 -1.39 -5.74 -1.95
C ILE A 16 -1.96 -7.00 -1.32
N ASP A 17 -1.25 -7.50 -0.33
CA ASP A 17 -1.66 -8.71 0.36
C ASP A 17 -2.84 -8.46 1.29
N ALA A 18 -3.33 -9.53 1.90
CA ALA A 18 -4.42 -9.42 2.87
C ALA A 18 -3.97 -8.62 4.10
N ASP A 19 -4.92 -8.02 4.79
CA ASP A 19 -4.69 -7.30 6.05
C ASP A 19 -3.73 -6.11 5.94
N VAL A 20 -3.69 -5.47 4.78
CA VAL A 20 -2.92 -4.26 4.59
C VAL A 20 -3.82 -3.04 4.83
N GLU A 21 -3.31 -2.06 5.59
CA GLU A 21 -3.99 -0.79 5.78
C GLU A 21 -3.25 0.30 5.01
N VAL A 22 -3.98 1.03 4.17
CA VAL A 22 -3.44 2.14 3.41
C VAL A 22 -4.11 3.43 3.88
N GLY A 23 -3.31 4.37 4.34
CA GLY A 23 -3.81 5.62 4.88
C GLY A 23 -4.31 6.60 3.82
N ALA A 24 -4.88 7.71 4.29
CA ALA A 24 -5.45 8.73 3.42
C ALA A 24 -4.39 9.38 2.52
N TYR A 25 -4.76 9.71 1.30
CA TYR A 25 -3.90 10.41 0.35
C TYR A 25 -2.58 9.69 0.05
N THR A 26 -2.56 8.39 0.21
CA THR A 26 -1.39 7.58 -0.12
C THR A 26 -1.43 7.20 -1.60
N LEU A 27 -0.28 7.29 -2.25
CA LEU A 27 -0.14 6.90 -3.64
C LEU A 27 0.74 5.66 -3.75
N ILE A 28 0.24 4.63 -4.39
CA ILE A 28 0.96 3.38 -4.59
C ILE A 28 1.08 3.11 -6.08
N GLY A 29 2.31 3.00 -6.54
CA GLY A 29 2.61 2.81 -7.96
C GLY A 29 2.42 1.36 -8.43
N PRO A 30 2.62 1.13 -9.75
CA PRO A 30 2.24 -0.15 -10.37
C PRO A 30 3.16 -1.33 -10.07
N HIS A 31 4.37 -1.08 -9.60
CA HIS A 31 5.33 -2.15 -9.33
C HIS A 31 5.62 -2.30 -7.85
N VAL A 32 4.63 -2.00 -7.03
CA VAL A 32 4.76 -2.06 -5.58
C VAL A 32 4.14 -3.35 -5.06
N ARG A 33 4.84 -4.01 -4.15
CA ARG A 33 4.33 -5.18 -3.43
C ARG A 33 4.27 -4.87 -1.95
N VAL A 34 3.14 -5.13 -1.36
CA VAL A 34 2.94 -4.89 0.07
C VAL A 34 2.57 -6.21 0.74
N GLY A 35 3.38 -6.62 1.69
CA GLY A 35 3.14 -7.85 2.45
C GLY A 35 2.02 -7.72 3.46
N SER A 36 1.51 -8.86 3.90
CA SER A 36 0.37 -8.88 4.82
C SER A 36 0.68 -8.24 6.16
N GLY A 37 -0.33 -7.65 6.79
CA GLY A 37 -0.19 -7.01 8.09
C GLY A 37 0.49 -5.64 8.04
N THR A 38 0.84 -5.15 6.87
CA THR A 38 1.53 -3.88 6.72
C THR A 38 0.56 -2.71 6.86
N ARG A 39 1.01 -1.67 7.55
CA ARG A 39 0.25 -0.41 7.66
C ARG A 39 1.01 0.71 6.98
N ILE A 40 0.38 1.33 6.02
CA ILE A 40 0.94 2.47 5.32
C ILE A 40 0.25 3.73 5.85
N GLY A 41 1.05 4.64 6.39
CA GLY A 41 0.53 5.88 6.95
C GLY A 41 -0.07 6.80 5.88
N PRO A 42 -0.68 7.91 6.31
CA PRO A 42 -1.26 8.87 5.38
C PRO A 42 -0.18 9.66 4.64
N HIS A 43 -0.54 10.20 3.48
CA HIS A 43 0.33 11.07 2.68
C HIS A 43 1.64 10.42 2.25
N CYS A 44 1.65 9.11 2.07
CA CYS A 44 2.83 8.41 1.58
C CYS A 44 2.80 8.30 0.07
N VAL A 45 3.98 8.37 -0.55
CA VAL A 45 4.11 8.12 -1.98
C VAL A 45 5.09 6.97 -2.15
N ILE A 46 4.61 5.89 -2.74
CA ILE A 46 5.41 4.70 -2.98
C ILE A 46 5.45 4.46 -4.49
N GLU A 47 6.62 4.62 -5.07
CA GLU A 47 6.80 4.53 -6.52
C GLU A 47 7.91 3.55 -6.87
N GLY A 48 7.94 3.18 -8.15
CA GLY A 48 8.96 2.30 -8.67
C GLY A 48 8.79 0.87 -8.19
N ARG A 49 9.87 0.11 -8.29
CA ARG A 49 9.86 -1.28 -7.85
C ARG A 49 10.16 -1.33 -6.37
N THR A 50 9.11 -1.33 -5.60
CA THR A 50 9.22 -1.34 -4.14
C THR A 50 8.56 -2.59 -3.59
N SER A 51 9.26 -3.25 -2.70
CA SER A 51 8.72 -4.39 -1.98
C SER A 51 8.69 -4.05 -0.50
N ILE A 52 7.52 -4.06 0.08
CA ILE A 52 7.34 -3.82 1.50
C ILE A 52 7.04 -5.15 2.16
N GLY A 53 7.86 -5.51 3.14
CA GLY A 53 7.67 -6.74 3.86
C GLY A 53 6.39 -6.74 4.68
N ARG A 54 6.17 -7.84 5.37
CA ARG A 54 4.99 -8.01 6.22
C ARG A 54 5.17 -7.24 7.53
N ASP A 55 4.05 -6.82 8.11
CA ASP A 55 3.98 -6.16 9.42
C ASP A 55 4.79 -4.85 9.51
N ASN A 56 4.93 -4.14 8.42
CA ASN A 56 5.57 -2.83 8.41
C ASN A 56 4.57 -1.72 8.70
N HIS A 57 5.08 -0.65 9.26
CA HIS A 57 4.28 0.52 9.57
C HIS A 57 4.76 1.76 8.84
#